data_22ef77d4820d34fc15fd09d796f63806
#
_entry.id   22ef77d4820d34fc15fd09d796f63806
#
_cell.length_a   1.000
_cell.length_b   1.000
_cell.length_c   1.000
_cell.angle_alpha   90.00
_cell.angle_beta   90.00
_cell.angle_gamma   90.00
#
_symmetry.space_group_name_H-M   'P 1'
#
loop_
_entity.id
_entity.type
_entity.pdbx_description
1 polymer ?
#
loop_
_entity_poly.entity_id
_entity_poly.type
_entity_poly.pdbx_seq_one_letter_code
_entity_poly.pdbx_strand_id
1 'polypeptide(L)'
;MYFDISTLDSRSSYKLLTATVVPRPIAWVVSADDQGRLNAAPFSFFNCFGGHPPVICVGVGNRGGGPKDTLANVQARREFVVNLVPEALAAAMNDTATDFPQGHDELQITGLATEPSRHVSVPRIAASPVALECTLKEVITIDHNANIVVAEVVAVHVADEAVKDAERCHIDTAKLQLIGRMQSPGGYTRTRDAFSMRQLDFDEWQATRGNSR
;
A
#
# COMPACT_ATOMS: atom_id res chain seq x y z
N MET A 1 -9.88 24.06 16.38
CA MET A 1 -10.21 22.95 17.29
C MET A 1 -8.92 22.19 17.63
N TYR A 2 -8.68 21.88 18.89
CA TYR A 2 -7.51 21.14 19.39
C TYR A 2 -7.97 19.82 20.03
N PHE A 3 -7.28 18.75 19.75
CA PHE A 3 -7.49 17.43 20.35
C PHE A 3 -6.21 16.96 21.01
N ASP A 4 -6.25 16.74 22.30
CA ASP A 4 -5.15 16.14 23.04
C ASP A 4 -5.25 14.61 22.94
N ILE A 5 -4.34 14.00 22.19
CA ILE A 5 -4.33 12.55 21.97
C ILE A 5 -4.18 11.77 23.28
N SER A 6 -3.49 12.33 24.28
CA SER A 6 -3.29 11.67 25.57
C SER A 6 -4.59 11.48 26.36
N THR A 7 -5.62 12.25 26.04
CA THR A 7 -6.94 12.20 26.69
C THR A 7 -7.97 11.36 25.91
N LEU A 8 -7.62 10.87 24.72
CA LEU A 8 -8.52 10.13 23.86
C LEU A 8 -8.33 8.63 24.02
N ASP A 9 -9.42 7.88 23.85
CA ASP A 9 -9.33 6.44 23.67
C ASP A 9 -8.71 6.07 22.30
N SER A 10 -8.22 4.84 22.18
CA SER A 10 -7.56 4.34 20.98
C SER A 10 -8.43 4.42 19.72
N ARG A 11 -9.76 4.23 19.85
CA ARG A 11 -10.71 4.29 18.73
C ARG A 11 -10.87 5.73 18.24
N SER A 12 -10.92 6.70 19.13
CA SER A 12 -11.04 8.13 18.79
C SER A 12 -9.76 8.64 18.15
N SER A 13 -8.58 8.28 18.68
CA SER A 13 -7.28 8.58 18.10
C SER A 13 -7.14 7.98 16.70
N TYR A 14 -7.52 6.72 16.51
CA TYR A 14 -7.54 6.07 15.19
C TYR A 14 -8.44 6.80 14.20
N LYS A 15 -9.66 7.21 14.60
CA LYS A 15 -10.58 7.96 13.76
C LYS A 15 -10.00 9.30 13.31
N LEU A 16 -9.38 10.06 14.22
CA LEU A 16 -8.75 11.33 13.89
C LEU A 16 -7.64 11.14 12.86
N LEU A 17 -6.71 10.22 13.09
CA LEU A 17 -5.60 9.96 12.18
C LEU A 17 -6.11 9.52 10.80
N THR A 18 -7.07 8.59 10.75
CA THR A 18 -7.58 8.09 9.47
C THR A 18 -8.48 9.07 8.73
N ALA A 19 -9.02 10.09 9.40
CA ALA A 19 -9.79 11.16 8.79
C ALA A 19 -8.93 12.32 8.29
N THR A 20 -7.76 12.53 8.89
CA THR A 20 -6.89 13.68 8.60
C THR A 20 -5.71 13.34 7.70
N VAL A 21 -5.18 12.12 7.80
CA VAL A 21 -4.10 11.62 6.91
C VAL A 21 -4.74 10.93 5.71
N VAL A 22 -5.07 11.72 4.70
CA VAL A 22 -5.80 11.27 3.49
C VAL A 22 -5.32 12.01 2.24
N PRO A 23 -5.43 11.41 1.04
CA PRO A 23 -5.70 10.00 0.81
C PRO A 23 -4.51 9.11 1.18
N ARG A 24 -4.76 7.91 1.66
CA ARG A 24 -3.71 6.92 1.89
C ARG A 24 -3.65 5.94 0.73
N PRO A 25 -2.47 5.62 0.18
CA PRO A 25 -2.33 4.53 -0.76
C PRO A 25 -2.68 3.20 -0.09
N ILE A 26 -3.04 2.21 -0.89
CA ILE A 26 -3.45 0.89 -0.40
C ILE A 26 -2.41 -0.13 -0.85
N ALA A 27 -1.76 -0.78 0.10
CA ALA A 27 -0.98 -1.98 -0.13
C ALA A 27 -1.90 -3.21 -0.07
N TRP A 28 -2.27 -3.76 -1.22
CA TRP A 28 -2.96 -5.04 -1.29
C TRP A 28 -1.91 -6.14 -1.30
N VAL A 29 -1.59 -6.63 -0.10
CA VAL A 29 -0.48 -7.56 0.13
C VAL A 29 -0.91 -8.98 -0.18
N VAL A 30 -0.19 -9.64 -1.09
CA VAL A 30 -0.21 -11.09 -1.25
C VAL A 30 1.00 -11.66 -0.53
N SER A 31 0.77 -12.65 0.30
CA SER A 31 1.79 -13.41 1.03
C SER A 31 1.47 -14.89 1.00
N ALA A 32 2.42 -15.75 1.34
CA ALA A 32 2.22 -17.20 1.38
C ALA A 32 2.74 -17.78 2.70
N ASP A 33 2.05 -18.77 3.23
CA ASP A 33 2.52 -19.54 4.38
C ASP A 33 3.58 -20.59 3.98
N ASP A 34 4.10 -21.33 4.95
CA ASP A 34 5.11 -22.36 4.73
C ASP A 34 4.62 -23.52 3.84
N GLN A 35 3.32 -23.70 3.71
CA GLN A 35 2.71 -24.71 2.84
C GLN A 35 2.40 -24.18 1.44
N GLY A 36 2.68 -22.88 1.19
CA GLY A 36 2.39 -22.22 -0.08
C GLY A 36 0.94 -21.76 -0.23
N ARG A 37 0.12 -21.77 0.84
CA ARG A 37 -1.23 -21.23 0.80
C ARG A 37 -1.15 -19.71 0.77
N LEU A 38 -1.89 -19.10 -0.14
CA LEU A 38 -1.86 -17.67 -0.34
C LEU A 38 -2.80 -16.96 0.65
N ASN A 39 -2.42 -15.74 0.99
CA ASN A 39 -3.25 -14.80 1.73
C ASN A 39 -3.20 -13.45 1.02
N ALA A 40 -4.33 -12.79 0.89
CA ALA A 40 -4.44 -11.45 0.31
C ALA A 40 -5.21 -10.53 1.25
N ALA A 41 -4.55 -9.44 1.68
CA ALA A 41 -5.18 -8.46 2.59
C ALA A 41 -4.76 -7.02 2.27
N PRO A 42 -5.69 -6.03 2.31
CA PRO A 42 -5.38 -4.63 2.08
C PRO A 42 -4.97 -3.89 3.36
N PHE A 43 -3.94 -3.07 3.23
CA PHE A 43 -3.44 -2.19 4.29
C PHE A 43 -3.31 -0.76 3.77
N SER A 44 -3.79 0.22 4.52
CA SER A 44 -3.71 1.64 4.13
C SER A 44 -2.78 2.49 5.00
N PHE A 45 -2.12 1.90 5.98
CA PHE A 45 -0.96 2.51 6.62
C PHE A 45 0.28 2.09 5.81
N PHE A 46 0.46 2.73 4.65
CA PHE A 46 1.43 2.32 3.63
C PHE A 46 1.99 3.55 2.91
N ASN A 47 3.30 3.55 2.65
CA ASN A 47 3.93 4.52 1.75
C ASN A 47 5.36 4.09 1.35
N CYS A 48 5.99 4.89 0.43
CA CYS A 48 7.41 4.82 0.07
C CYS A 48 8.24 5.67 1.04
N PHE A 49 9.40 5.16 1.45
CA PHE A 49 10.29 5.80 2.43
C PHE A 49 11.74 5.93 1.96
N GLY A 50 12.07 5.45 0.79
CA GLY A 50 13.40 5.58 0.19
C GLY A 50 13.36 5.26 -1.30
N GLY A 51 14.24 5.89 -2.07
CA GLY A 51 14.39 5.64 -3.50
C GLY A 51 15.64 4.83 -3.83
N HIS A 52 16.67 4.87 -2.97
CA HIS A 52 17.88 4.07 -3.14
C HIS A 52 18.51 3.74 -1.77
N PRO A 53 18.32 2.51 -1.24
CA PRO A 53 17.45 1.45 -1.81
C PRO A 53 15.97 1.86 -1.83
N PRO A 54 15.16 1.29 -2.73
CA PRO A 54 13.73 1.55 -2.78
C PRO A 54 13.04 0.84 -1.62
N VAL A 55 12.61 1.61 -0.61
CA VAL A 55 12.02 1.11 0.63
C VAL A 55 10.57 1.53 0.74
N ILE A 56 9.74 0.57 1.15
CA ILE A 56 8.35 0.78 1.54
C ILE A 56 8.12 0.36 2.99
N CYS A 57 7.11 0.96 3.63
CA CYS A 57 6.64 0.52 4.93
C CYS A 57 5.14 0.23 4.89
N VAL A 58 4.74 -0.87 5.54
CA VAL A 58 3.34 -1.27 5.69
C VAL A 58 3.03 -1.47 7.17
N GLY A 59 2.06 -0.73 7.68
CA GLY A 59 1.53 -0.92 9.03
C GLY A 59 0.58 -2.11 9.06
N VAL A 60 0.92 -3.12 9.85
CA VAL A 60 0.13 -4.36 10.02
C VAL A 60 -0.24 -4.53 11.48
N GLY A 61 -1.55 -4.52 11.77
CA GLY A 61 -2.05 -4.80 13.11
C GLY A 61 -2.02 -6.30 13.43
N ASN A 62 -2.15 -6.62 14.71
CA ASN A 62 -2.40 -7.99 15.15
C ASN A 62 -3.91 -8.31 15.17
N ARG A 63 -4.23 -9.60 15.19
CA ARG A 63 -5.57 -10.11 15.48
C ARG A 63 -5.62 -10.50 16.95
N GLY A 64 -6.82 -10.53 17.57
CA GLY A 64 -6.98 -10.96 18.98
C GLY A 64 -6.39 -12.36 19.20
N GLY A 65 -5.19 -12.42 19.78
CA GLY A 65 -4.48 -13.68 20.07
C GLY A 65 -3.21 -13.93 19.27
N GLY A 66 -2.79 -13.04 18.35
CA GLY A 66 -1.54 -13.20 17.61
C GLY A 66 -1.42 -12.34 16.35
N PRO A 67 -0.35 -12.53 15.57
CA PRO A 67 -0.16 -11.82 14.32
C PRO A 67 -1.24 -12.20 13.30
N LYS A 68 -1.62 -11.24 12.44
CA LYS A 68 -2.39 -11.55 11.23
C LYS A 68 -1.59 -12.46 10.32
N ASP A 69 -2.29 -13.25 9.48
CA ASP A 69 -1.67 -14.19 8.54
C ASP A 69 -0.61 -13.51 7.66
N THR A 70 -0.91 -12.32 7.14
CA THR A 70 0.06 -11.51 6.38
C THR A 70 1.37 -11.28 7.15
N LEU A 71 1.29 -10.89 8.43
CA LEU A 71 2.49 -10.62 9.23
C LEU A 71 3.28 -11.90 9.50
N ALA A 72 2.59 -12.99 9.87
CA ALA A 72 3.21 -14.28 10.12
C ALA A 72 3.92 -14.81 8.85
N ASN A 73 3.26 -14.74 7.71
CA ASN A 73 3.79 -15.18 6.41
C ASN A 73 5.02 -14.35 6.01
N VAL A 74 4.95 -13.03 6.11
CA VAL A 74 6.06 -12.13 5.77
C VAL A 74 7.26 -12.36 6.69
N GLN A 75 7.05 -12.61 7.98
CA GLN A 75 8.13 -12.94 8.91
C GLN A 75 8.80 -14.28 8.59
N ALA A 76 8.00 -15.30 8.25
CA ALA A 76 8.49 -16.64 7.95
C ALA A 76 9.23 -16.70 6.60
N ARG A 77 8.63 -16.18 5.52
CA ARG A 77 9.19 -16.28 4.18
C ARG A 77 10.11 -15.14 3.77
N ARG A 78 10.02 -14.01 4.47
CA ARG A 78 10.78 -12.79 4.23
C ARG A 78 10.55 -12.17 2.84
N GLU A 79 9.44 -12.50 2.20
CA GLU A 79 9.05 -12.01 0.89
C GLU A 79 7.53 -11.89 0.78
N PHE A 80 7.07 -10.97 -0.06
CA PHE A 80 5.66 -10.72 -0.34
C PHE A 80 5.50 -9.84 -1.59
N VAL A 81 4.27 -9.68 -2.06
CA VAL A 81 3.95 -8.77 -3.17
C VAL A 81 2.92 -7.74 -2.73
N VAL A 82 3.18 -6.48 -3.00
CA VAL A 82 2.21 -5.39 -2.85
C VAL A 82 1.59 -5.10 -4.20
N ASN A 83 0.29 -5.28 -4.33
CA ASN A 83 -0.47 -4.90 -5.51
C ASN A 83 -1.18 -3.57 -5.25
N LEU A 84 -1.13 -2.62 -6.20
CA LEU A 84 -1.87 -1.37 -6.08
C LEU A 84 -3.28 -1.55 -6.64
N VAL A 85 -4.25 -0.92 -6.00
CA VAL A 85 -5.67 -1.20 -6.23
C VAL A 85 -6.26 -0.21 -7.24
N PRO A 86 -6.67 -0.66 -8.44
CA PRO A 86 -7.46 0.17 -9.36
C PRO A 86 -8.93 0.17 -8.92
N GLU A 87 -9.70 1.17 -9.36
CA GLU A 87 -11.14 1.28 -9.04
C GLU A 87 -11.92 0.01 -9.44
N ALA A 88 -11.58 -0.60 -10.57
CA ALA A 88 -12.25 -1.81 -11.06
C ALA A 88 -12.14 -3.01 -10.10
N LEU A 89 -11.09 -3.08 -9.28
CA LEU A 89 -10.86 -4.14 -8.31
C LEU A 89 -11.24 -3.75 -6.86
N ALA A 90 -11.84 -2.58 -6.66
CA ALA A 90 -12.15 -2.08 -5.32
C ALA A 90 -13.07 -3.03 -4.52
N ALA A 91 -14.07 -3.62 -5.16
CA ALA A 91 -14.98 -4.58 -4.53
C ALA A 91 -14.24 -5.86 -4.11
N ALA A 92 -13.50 -6.49 -5.03
CA ALA A 92 -12.73 -7.69 -4.75
C ALA A 92 -11.67 -7.47 -3.65
N MET A 93 -10.97 -6.32 -3.69
CA MET A 93 -10.06 -5.95 -2.62
C MET A 93 -10.78 -5.79 -1.27
N ASN A 94 -11.96 -5.18 -1.27
CA ASN A 94 -12.74 -5.02 -0.04
C ASN A 94 -13.23 -6.37 0.51
N ASP A 95 -13.57 -7.32 -0.36
CA ASP A 95 -13.94 -8.68 0.04
C ASP A 95 -12.77 -9.40 0.73
N THR A 96 -11.53 -9.22 0.24
CA THR A 96 -10.33 -9.77 0.91
C THR A 96 -9.99 -9.09 2.24
N ALA A 97 -10.66 -7.98 2.61
CA ALA A 97 -10.55 -7.36 3.93
C ALA A 97 -11.41 -8.05 5.00
N THR A 98 -12.24 -9.02 4.60
CA THR A 98 -13.07 -9.80 5.51
C THR A 98 -12.20 -10.59 6.47
N ASP A 99 -12.63 -10.68 7.72
CA ASP A 99 -11.90 -11.42 8.76
C ASP A 99 -12.13 -12.92 8.63
N PHE A 100 -11.56 -13.53 7.58
CA PHE A 100 -11.64 -14.98 7.37
C PHE A 100 -10.90 -15.75 8.47
N PRO A 101 -11.31 -16.98 8.78
CA PRO A 101 -10.54 -17.86 9.63
C PRO A 101 -9.14 -18.10 9.06
N GLN A 102 -8.16 -18.32 9.93
CA GLN A 102 -6.77 -18.57 9.53
C GLN A 102 -6.64 -19.70 8.49
N GLY A 103 -5.78 -19.49 7.49
CA GLY A 103 -5.49 -20.48 6.46
C GLY A 103 -6.48 -20.52 5.30
N HIS A 104 -7.40 -19.55 5.21
CA HIS A 104 -8.22 -19.36 4.02
C HIS A 104 -7.42 -18.59 2.95
N ASP A 105 -7.62 -18.98 1.69
CA ASP A 105 -7.04 -18.31 0.52
C ASP A 105 -8.08 -17.33 -0.04
N GLU A 106 -7.90 -16.05 0.27
CA GLU A 106 -8.82 -14.98 -0.16
C GLU A 106 -8.82 -14.81 -1.67
N LEU A 107 -7.71 -15.11 -2.36
CA LEU A 107 -7.63 -15.02 -3.83
C LEU A 107 -8.52 -16.07 -4.48
N GLN A 108 -8.50 -17.30 -3.95
CA GLN A 108 -9.38 -18.37 -4.43
C GLN A 108 -10.86 -18.06 -4.15
N ILE A 109 -11.17 -17.56 -2.95
CA ILE A 109 -12.55 -17.22 -2.54
C ILE A 109 -13.11 -16.10 -3.40
N THR A 110 -12.32 -15.09 -3.74
CA THR A 110 -12.74 -13.94 -4.55
C THR A 110 -12.59 -14.16 -6.06
N GLY A 111 -12.06 -15.32 -6.48
CA GLY A 111 -11.85 -15.65 -7.91
C GLY A 111 -10.77 -14.80 -8.58
N LEU A 112 -9.83 -14.24 -7.81
CA LEU A 112 -8.76 -13.41 -8.33
C LEU A 112 -7.65 -14.30 -8.94
N ALA A 113 -7.39 -14.13 -10.23
CA ALA A 113 -6.29 -14.78 -10.90
C ALA A 113 -4.95 -14.18 -10.47
N THR A 114 -3.93 -15.04 -10.41
CA THR A 114 -2.56 -14.64 -10.10
C THR A 114 -1.63 -14.91 -11.26
N GLU A 115 -0.51 -14.18 -11.31
CA GLU A 115 0.61 -14.41 -12.21
C GLU A 115 1.91 -14.53 -11.42
N PRO A 116 2.87 -15.31 -11.90
CA PRO A 116 4.13 -15.49 -11.19
C PRO A 116 4.91 -14.19 -11.09
N SER A 117 5.60 -14.01 -9.99
CA SER A 117 6.63 -13.00 -9.77
C SER A 117 7.95 -13.44 -10.45
N ARG A 118 8.93 -12.52 -10.52
CA ARG A 118 10.23 -12.79 -11.14
C ARG A 118 11.36 -12.98 -10.12
N HIS A 119 11.28 -12.32 -8.98
CA HIS A 119 12.34 -12.30 -7.96
C HIS A 119 11.89 -12.91 -6.63
N VAL A 120 10.59 -13.01 -6.38
CA VAL A 120 10.05 -13.65 -5.18
C VAL A 120 9.16 -14.83 -5.56
N SER A 121 8.94 -15.76 -4.65
CA SER A 121 8.11 -16.94 -4.91
C SER A 121 6.61 -16.68 -4.81
N VAL A 122 6.23 -15.57 -4.15
CA VAL A 122 4.83 -15.15 -3.97
C VAL A 122 4.31 -14.54 -5.27
N PRO A 123 3.14 -14.99 -5.79
CA PRO A 123 2.59 -14.46 -7.03
C PRO A 123 1.97 -13.07 -6.84
N ARG A 124 1.79 -12.35 -7.93
CA ARG A 124 1.06 -11.07 -8.01
C ARG A 124 -0.38 -11.28 -8.47
N ILE A 125 -1.27 -10.35 -8.16
CA ILE A 125 -2.65 -10.34 -8.71
C ILE A 125 -2.57 -9.91 -10.17
N ALA A 126 -3.02 -10.77 -11.08
CA ALA A 126 -2.89 -10.57 -12.52
C ALA A 126 -3.53 -9.27 -13.03
N ALA A 127 -4.70 -8.91 -12.49
CA ALA A 127 -5.45 -7.72 -12.91
C ALA A 127 -5.00 -6.41 -12.20
N SER A 128 -4.01 -6.47 -11.28
CA SER A 128 -3.47 -5.25 -10.67
C SER A 128 -2.56 -4.52 -11.65
N PRO A 129 -2.77 -3.20 -11.89
CA PRO A 129 -1.97 -2.45 -12.84
C PRO A 129 -0.54 -2.19 -12.37
N VAL A 130 -0.27 -2.36 -11.07
CA VAL A 130 1.08 -2.25 -10.49
C VAL A 130 1.25 -3.29 -9.41
N ALA A 131 2.35 -4.06 -9.47
CA ALA A 131 2.76 -4.97 -8.42
C ALA A 131 4.23 -4.73 -8.06
N LEU A 132 4.51 -4.67 -6.76
CA LEU A 132 5.83 -4.50 -6.17
C LEU A 132 6.26 -5.82 -5.54
N GLU A 133 7.32 -6.43 -6.06
CA GLU A 133 7.94 -7.59 -5.42
C GLU A 133 8.83 -7.11 -4.29
N CYS A 134 8.64 -7.64 -3.09
CA CYS A 134 9.24 -7.11 -1.88
C CYS A 134 9.99 -8.18 -1.09
N THR A 135 11.16 -7.78 -0.56
CA THR A 135 11.90 -8.58 0.43
C THR A 135 11.89 -7.87 1.78
N LEU A 136 11.58 -8.62 2.84
CA LEU A 136 11.53 -8.09 4.20
C LEU A 136 12.92 -7.66 4.66
N LYS A 137 13.05 -6.41 5.10
CA LYS A 137 14.23 -5.92 5.82
C LYS A 137 14.05 -6.14 7.33
N GLU A 138 12.97 -5.59 7.88
CA GLU A 138 12.73 -5.57 9.31
C GLU A 138 11.24 -5.52 9.63
N VAL A 139 10.85 -6.04 10.79
CA VAL A 139 9.57 -5.79 11.42
C VAL A 139 9.81 -5.03 12.72
N ILE A 140 9.30 -3.80 12.76
CA ILE A 140 9.37 -2.94 13.95
C ILE A 140 8.06 -3.12 14.72
N THR A 141 8.12 -3.75 15.87
CA THR A 141 6.96 -3.86 16.78
C THR A 141 6.85 -2.58 17.59
N ILE A 142 5.75 -1.85 17.42
CA ILE A 142 5.46 -0.61 18.16
C ILE A 142 4.80 -0.94 19.49
N ASP A 143 3.78 -1.82 19.45
CA ASP A 143 3.11 -2.36 20.62
C ASP A 143 2.49 -3.73 20.29
N HIS A 144 1.67 -4.26 21.22
CA HIS A 144 1.00 -5.56 21.06
C HIS A 144 0.00 -5.62 19.89
N ASN A 145 -0.39 -4.47 19.28
CA ASN A 145 -1.35 -4.41 18.17
C ASN A 145 -0.81 -3.73 16.91
N ALA A 146 0.40 -3.17 16.94
CA ALA A 146 0.92 -2.38 15.84
C ALA A 146 2.35 -2.80 15.47
N ASN A 147 2.51 -3.19 14.21
CA ASN A 147 3.80 -3.52 13.63
C ASN A 147 4.01 -2.72 12.34
N ILE A 148 5.25 -2.38 12.03
CA ILE A 148 5.66 -1.80 10.77
C ILE A 148 6.55 -2.80 10.05
N VAL A 149 6.08 -3.30 8.91
CA VAL A 149 6.87 -4.11 7.99
C VAL A 149 7.68 -3.15 7.12
N VAL A 150 8.99 -3.17 7.24
CA VAL A 150 9.93 -2.43 6.39
C VAL A 150 10.47 -3.37 5.33
N ALA A 151 10.32 -3.05 4.07
CA ALA A 151 10.72 -3.91 2.96
C ALA A 151 11.42 -3.15 1.84
N GLU A 152 12.33 -3.81 1.16
CA GLU A 152 12.92 -3.36 -0.08
C GLU A 152 12.11 -3.86 -1.27
N VAL A 153 11.82 -2.98 -2.21
CA VAL A 153 11.21 -3.33 -3.49
C VAL A 153 12.31 -3.81 -4.44
N VAL A 154 12.24 -5.07 -4.84
CA VAL A 154 13.24 -5.71 -5.72
C VAL A 154 12.82 -5.75 -7.19
N ALA A 155 11.52 -5.60 -7.46
CA ALA A 155 10.99 -5.45 -8.82
C ALA A 155 9.65 -4.70 -8.81
N VAL A 156 9.34 -4.04 -9.92
CA VAL A 156 8.07 -3.36 -10.15
C VAL A 156 7.48 -3.83 -11.47
N HIS A 157 6.28 -4.37 -11.43
CA HIS A 157 5.46 -4.64 -12.61
C HIS A 157 4.51 -3.47 -12.82
N VAL A 158 4.38 -3.03 -14.06
CA VAL A 158 3.44 -1.96 -14.45
C VAL A 158 2.73 -2.41 -15.71
N ALA A 159 1.42 -2.19 -15.78
CA ALA A 159 0.61 -2.47 -16.97
C ALA A 159 1.15 -1.69 -18.18
N ASP A 160 1.38 -2.37 -19.30
CA ASP A 160 2.06 -1.83 -20.48
C ASP A 160 1.36 -0.56 -21.02
N GLU A 161 0.03 -0.50 -20.97
CA GLU A 161 -0.75 0.66 -21.39
C GLU A 161 -0.53 1.92 -20.57
N ALA A 162 0.00 1.78 -19.34
CA ALA A 162 0.35 2.91 -18.49
C ALA A 162 1.80 3.38 -18.68
N VAL A 163 2.63 2.63 -19.40
CA VAL A 163 4.03 3.01 -19.65
C VAL A 163 4.09 4.03 -20.79
N LYS A 164 4.56 5.24 -20.52
CA LYS A 164 4.80 6.29 -21.53
C LYS A 164 6.19 6.19 -22.17
N ASP A 165 7.18 5.87 -21.37
CA ASP A 165 8.58 5.75 -21.77
C ASP A 165 9.28 4.78 -20.81
N ALA A 166 9.59 3.59 -21.31
CA ALA A 166 10.18 2.52 -20.51
C ALA A 166 11.64 2.83 -20.11
N GLU A 167 12.41 3.45 -21.00
CA GLU A 167 13.83 3.77 -20.73
C GLU A 167 13.98 4.83 -19.62
N ARG A 168 13.02 5.75 -19.56
CA ARG A 168 12.97 6.83 -18.56
C ARG A 168 12.10 6.51 -17.36
N CYS A 169 11.47 5.33 -17.32
CA CYS A 169 10.52 4.92 -16.29
C CYS A 169 9.33 5.92 -16.13
N HIS A 170 8.88 6.52 -17.23
CA HIS A 170 7.75 7.46 -17.20
C HIS A 170 6.43 6.72 -17.30
N ILE A 171 5.61 6.88 -16.27
CA ILE A 171 4.30 6.21 -16.14
C ILE A 171 3.17 7.24 -16.25
N ASP A 172 2.12 6.89 -16.98
CA ASP A 172 0.86 7.60 -16.99
C ASP A 172 0.03 7.19 -15.76
N THR A 173 0.19 7.90 -14.67
CA THR A 173 -0.47 7.61 -13.40
C THR A 173 -2.00 7.61 -13.53
N ALA A 174 -2.58 8.42 -14.42
CA ALA A 174 -4.03 8.46 -14.64
C ALA A 174 -4.57 7.15 -15.22
N LYS A 175 -3.79 6.47 -16.06
CA LYS A 175 -4.17 5.17 -16.64
C LYS A 175 -4.18 4.03 -15.63
N LEU A 176 -3.45 4.14 -14.54
CA LEU A 176 -3.46 3.16 -13.45
C LEU A 176 -4.80 3.12 -12.72
N GLN A 177 -5.60 4.19 -12.80
CA GLN A 177 -6.93 4.32 -12.18
C GLN A 177 -6.97 3.93 -10.70
N LEU A 178 -5.90 4.21 -9.97
CA LEU A 178 -5.78 3.82 -8.57
C LEU A 178 -6.79 4.53 -7.68
N ILE A 179 -7.11 3.86 -6.57
CA ILE A 179 -7.92 4.44 -5.49
C ILE A 179 -7.07 4.63 -4.23
N GLY A 180 -7.47 5.61 -3.42
CA GLY A 180 -6.90 5.85 -2.11
C GLY A 180 -7.93 5.68 -1.01
N ARG A 181 -7.48 5.22 0.16
CA ARG A 181 -8.32 5.08 1.35
C ARG A 181 -8.53 6.46 2.00
N MET A 182 -9.77 6.76 2.30
CA MET A 182 -10.19 7.94 3.05
C MET A 182 -10.52 7.57 4.51
N GLN A 183 -11.40 8.33 5.15
CA GLN A 183 -11.84 8.08 6.52
C GLN A 183 -12.61 6.75 6.66
N SER A 184 -12.68 6.24 7.89
CA SER A 184 -13.53 5.12 8.28
C SER A 184 -14.95 5.63 8.62
N PRO A 185 -16.04 4.85 8.36
CA PRO A 185 -16.04 3.60 7.64
C PRO A 185 -16.13 3.78 6.11
N GLY A 186 -15.40 2.94 5.34
CA GLY A 186 -15.68 2.71 3.91
C GLY A 186 -15.42 3.85 2.93
N GLY A 187 -14.74 4.94 3.30
CA GLY A 187 -14.43 6.03 2.38
C GLY A 187 -13.24 5.69 1.46
N TYR A 188 -13.40 5.92 0.15
CA TYR A 188 -12.35 5.84 -0.88
C TYR A 188 -12.41 7.05 -1.79
N THR A 189 -11.29 7.39 -2.43
CA THR A 189 -11.22 8.43 -3.46
C THR A 189 -10.55 7.88 -4.71
N ARG A 190 -10.90 8.47 -5.86
CA ARG A 190 -10.22 8.27 -7.13
C ARG A 190 -9.03 9.21 -7.23
N THR A 191 -7.97 8.78 -7.92
CA THR A 191 -6.76 9.60 -8.15
C THR A 191 -6.81 10.36 -9.48
N ARG A 192 -8.01 10.53 -10.09
CA ARG A 192 -8.19 11.18 -11.41
C ARG A 192 -8.22 12.71 -11.34
N ASP A 193 -8.62 13.27 -10.22
CA ASP A 193 -8.66 14.72 -10.00
C ASP A 193 -7.29 15.19 -9.51
N ALA A 194 -6.39 15.36 -10.47
CA ALA A 194 -5.02 15.75 -10.22
C ALA A 194 -4.73 17.12 -10.84
N PHE A 195 -3.96 17.93 -10.13
CA PHE A 195 -3.40 19.18 -10.63
C PHE A 195 -1.88 19.14 -10.52
N SER A 196 -1.20 19.93 -11.35
CA SER A 196 0.25 20.02 -11.33
C SER A 196 0.71 21.37 -10.82
N MET A 197 1.77 21.35 -10.03
CA MET A 197 2.48 22.55 -9.57
C MET A 197 3.95 22.38 -9.88
N ARG A 198 4.55 23.39 -10.56
CA ARG A 198 5.98 23.39 -10.80
C ARG A 198 6.72 23.80 -9.52
N GLN A 199 7.68 23.01 -9.12
CA GLN A 199 8.64 23.41 -8.11
C GLN A 199 9.66 24.34 -8.77
N LEU A 200 9.83 25.54 -8.22
CA LEU A 200 10.82 26.50 -8.66
C LEU A 200 12.14 26.22 -7.92
N ASP A 201 13.26 26.44 -8.59
CA ASP A 201 14.53 26.58 -7.89
C ASP A 201 14.60 27.94 -7.15
N PHE A 202 15.64 28.14 -6.35
CA PHE A 202 15.73 29.33 -5.48
C PHE A 202 15.86 30.62 -6.31
N ASP A 203 16.60 30.61 -7.41
CA ASP A 203 16.82 31.81 -8.24
C ASP A 203 15.54 32.17 -8.99
N GLU A 204 14.86 31.20 -9.56
CA GLU A 204 13.53 31.38 -10.16
C GLU A 204 12.52 31.95 -9.15
N TRP A 205 12.52 31.41 -7.92
CA TRP A 205 11.64 31.87 -6.86
C TRP A 205 11.94 33.32 -6.44
N GLN A 206 13.24 33.70 -6.32
CA GLN A 206 13.63 35.09 -6.05
C GLN A 206 13.19 36.04 -7.16
N ALA A 207 13.37 35.66 -8.44
CA ALA A 207 12.97 36.47 -9.58
C ALA A 207 11.47 36.77 -9.61
N THR A 208 10.63 35.80 -9.24
CA THR A 208 9.16 35.99 -9.17
C THR A 208 8.73 36.97 -8.08
N ARG A 209 9.50 37.12 -6.98
CA ARG A 209 9.21 38.05 -5.88
C ARG A 209 9.86 39.42 -6.03
N GLY A 210 10.96 39.53 -6.78
CA GLY A 210 11.63 40.80 -7.07
C GLY A 210 10.81 41.75 -7.96
N ASN A 211 9.91 41.22 -8.78
CA ASN A 211 9.01 41.98 -9.67
C ASN A 211 7.69 42.41 -9.03
N SER A 212 7.47 42.11 -7.73
CA SER A 212 6.24 42.45 -7.00
C SER A 212 6.40 43.58 -6.00
N ARG A 213 7.40 44.49 -6.22
CA ARG A 213 7.59 45.74 -5.45
C ARG A 213 7.46 46.95 -6.35
#